data_5dc6dc4aefc328a81c01fc4045dda106
#
_entry.id   5dc6dc4aefc328a81c01fc4045dda106
#
_cell.length_a   1.000
_cell.length_b   1.000
_cell.length_c   1.000
_cell.angle_alpha   90.00
_cell.angle_beta   90.00
_cell.angle_gamma   90.00
#
_symmetry.space_group_name_H-M   'P 1'
#
loop_
_entity.id
_entity.type
_entity.pdbx_description
1 polymer ?
#
loop_
_entity_poly.entity_id
_entity_poly.type
_entity_poly.pdbx_seq_one_letter_code
_entity_poly.pdbx_strand_id
1 'polypeptide(L)'
;MRKRMLPLLCFALLWALLFSACLSARAEEDTTDVLADSLPILVNKDHPVAEDFVPADLVLLKDSVNSKLVTLKYNDLMAVRTAVEALNEMLDAAAADGVKNWKINAAYRSIREQQRVLDNKISSSLRDHPNWSRSRARSHALNTVAEPGCSEHHLGLAIEITATGASAFKGTKQCKWLHAHCWEYGFIIRYQEGKQAITGFAAEEWHIRYVGVGHALAMRDSGLCLEEYLETFPEPEEENSPGVMEVEEITLEDLGIL
;
A
#
# COMPACT_ATOMS: atom_id res chain seq x y z
N MET A 1 -7.36 55.93 39.17
CA MET A 1 -7.88 55.70 37.77
C MET A 1 -7.38 54.34 37.30
N ARG A 2 -8.21 53.26 37.39
CA ARG A 2 -7.91 51.94 36.87
C ARG A 2 -8.58 51.80 35.49
N LYS A 3 -7.79 51.78 34.42
CA LYS A 3 -8.29 51.51 33.07
C LYS A 3 -8.57 50.01 32.91
N ARG A 4 -9.80 49.67 32.56
CA ARG A 4 -10.25 48.31 32.23
C ARG A 4 -9.68 47.90 30.86
N MET A 5 -8.75 46.93 30.86
CA MET A 5 -8.23 46.26 29.64
C MET A 5 -8.83 44.85 29.55
N LEU A 6 -10.11 44.71 29.24
CA LEU A 6 -10.73 43.38 29.21
C LEU A 6 -11.65 43.06 27.99
N PRO A 7 -11.63 43.77 26.86
CA PRO A 7 -12.34 43.18 25.70
C PRO A 7 -11.46 42.67 24.56
N LEU A 8 -10.14 42.96 24.52
CA LEU A 8 -9.32 42.52 23.38
C LEU A 8 -8.90 41.03 23.43
N LEU A 9 -8.74 40.42 24.62
CA LEU A 9 -8.34 39.00 24.74
C LEU A 9 -9.46 38.04 24.33
N CYS A 10 -10.74 38.38 24.57
CA CYS A 10 -11.86 37.51 24.19
C CYS A 10 -12.07 37.44 22.67
N PHE A 11 -11.80 38.50 21.93
CA PHE A 11 -11.91 38.50 20.47
C PHE A 11 -10.82 37.64 19.78
N ALA A 12 -9.58 37.68 20.31
CA ALA A 12 -8.48 36.89 19.75
C ALA A 12 -8.68 35.37 19.96
N LEU A 13 -9.22 34.97 21.11
CA LEU A 13 -9.54 33.58 21.39
C LEU A 13 -10.71 33.03 20.53
N LEU A 14 -11.74 33.88 20.28
CA LEU A 14 -12.86 33.47 19.42
C LEU A 14 -12.43 33.32 17.96
N TRP A 15 -11.54 34.16 17.48
CA TRP A 15 -10.98 34.05 16.12
C TRP A 15 -10.07 32.85 15.94
N ALA A 16 -9.26 32.50 16.97
CA ALA A 16 -8.41 31.31 16.95
C ALA A 16 -9.23 30.03 16.95
N LEU A 17 -10.34 29.96 17.69
CA LEU A 17 -11.24 28.80 17.69
C LEU A 17 -12.02 28.66 16.38
N LEU A 18 -12.46 29.75 15.76
CA LEU A 18 -13.13 29.72 14.46
C LEU A 18 -12.17 29.39 13.33
N PHE A 19 -10.91 29.83 13.41
CA PHE A 19 -9.89 29.48 12.41
C PHE A 19 -9.47 28.00 12.53
N SER A 20 -9.36 27.48 13.75
CA SER A 20 -9.07 26.06 14.00
C SER A 20 -10.22 25.15 13.53
N ALA A 21 -11.47 25.54 13.77
CA ALA A 21 -12.63 24.78 13.29
C ALA A 21 -12.76 24.81 11.76
N CYS A 22 -12.42 25.93 11.12
CA CYS A 22 -12.43 26.06 9.66
C CYS A 22 -11.30 25.25 9.00
N LEU A 23 -10.11 25.15 9.66
CA LEU A 23 -9.02 24.30 9.18
C LEU A 23 -9.37 22.81 9.32
N SER A 24 -10.01 22.40 10.43
CA SER A 24 -10.45 21.03 10.63
C SER A 24 -11.54 20.61 9.62
N ALA A 25 -12.55 21.48 9.40
CA ALA A 25 -13.60 21.21 8.42
C ALA A 25 -13.05 21.15 6.98
N ARG A 26 -12.06 21.96 6.64
CA ARG A 26 -11.44 21.96 5.32
C ARG A 26 -10.51 20.74 5.12
N ALA A 27 -9.88 20.25 6.19
CA ALA A 27 -9.09 19.02 6.15
C ALA A 27 -9.98 17.77 6.02
N GLU A 28 -11.17 17.75 6.63
CA GLU A 28 -12.14 16.67 6.47
C GLU A 28 -12.79 16.65 5.08
N GLU A 29 -13.09 17.83 4.49
CA GLU A 29 -13.66 17.94 3.15
C GLU A 29 -12.64 17.54 2.05
N ASP A 30 -11.35 17.84 2.23
CA ASP A 30 -10.28 17.51 1.29
C ASP A 30 -9.92 16.00 1.35
N THR A 31 -10.04 15.35 2.51
CA THR A 31 -9.79 13.91 2.64
C THR A 31 -10.93 13.05 2.10
N THR A 32 -12.17 13.48 2.20
CA THR A 32 -13.33 12.75 1.64
C THR A 32 -13.35 12.79 0.11
N ASP A 33 -12.91 13.87 -0.50
CA ASP A 33 -12.82 13.99 -1.97
C ASP A 33 -11.69 13.13 -2.55
N VAL A 34 -10.57 12.97 -1.83
CA VAL A 34 -9.43 12.13 -2.23
C VAL A 34 -9.73 10.62 -2.07
N LEU A 35 -10.63 10.25 -1.15
CA LEU A 35 -11.07 8.86 -0.96
C LEU A 35 -12.08 8.40 -2.03
N ALA A 36 -12.71 9.33 -2.73
CA ALA A 36 -13.74 9.01 -3.73
C ALA A 36 -13.17 8.58 -5.11
N ASP A 37 -11.92 8.91 -5.42
CA ASP A 37 -11.39 8.75 -6.79
C ASP A 37 -10.84 7.37 -7.16
N SER A 38 -10.37 6.54 -6.23
CA SER A 38 -10.10 5.11 -6.47
C SER A 38 -9.69 4.36 -5.19
N LEU A 39 -10.44 3.34 -4.82
CA LEU A 39 -10.05 2.44 -3.72
C LEU A 39 -8.74 1.71 -4.02
N PRO A 40 -7.91 1.45 -2.99
CA PRO A 40 -6.69 0.65 -3.16
C PRO A 40 -7.00 -0.76 -3.69
N ILE A 41 -6.25 -1.20 -4.68
CA ILE A 41 -6.40 -2.55 -5.25
C ILE A 41 -5.93 -3.58 -4.22
N LEU A 42 -6.78 -4.54 -3.88
CA LEU A 42 -6.43 -5.70 -3.07
C LEU A 42 -5.81 -6.79 -3.96
N VAL A 43 -4.65 -7.29 -3.56
CA VAL A 43 -4.03 -8.49 -4.16
C VAL A 43 -3.66 -9.45 -3.05
N ASN A 44 -4.27 -10.62 -3.08
CA ASN A 44 -4.01 -11.73 -2.15
C ASN A 44 -4.42 -13.06 -2.80
N LYS A 45 -4.51 -14.14 -2.04
CA LYS A 45 -4.88 -15.46 -2.55
C LYS A 45 -6.29 -15.53 -3.17
N ASP A 46 -7.20 -14.65 -2.74
CA ASP A 46 -8.60 -14.60 -3.20
C ASP A 46 -8.79 -13.55 -4.32
N HIS A 47 -7.84 -12.63 -4.47
CA HIS A 47 -7.84 -11.55 -5.46
C HIS A 47 -6.51 -11.54 -6.24
N PRO A 48 -6.25 -12.54 -7.10
CA PRO A 48 -5.02 -12.58 -7.89
C PRO A 48 -5.06 -11.56 -9.03
N VAL A 49 -3.88 -11.07 -9.44
CA VAL A 49 -3.76 -10.31 -10.70
C VAL A 49 -3.80 -11.26 -11.91
N ALA A 50 -4.12 -10.73 -13.09
CA ALA A 50 -4.07 -11.47 -14.35
C ALA A 50 -2.65 -11.99 -14.64
N GLU A 51 -2.52 -13.12 -15.36
CA GLU A 51 -1.22 -13.78 -15.64
C GLU A 51 -0.23 -12.90 -16.41
N ASP A 52 -0.75 -11.99 -17.24
CA ASP A 52 0.02 -11.04 -18.05
C ASP A 52 0.10 -9.64 -17.44
N PHE A 53 -0.37 -9.48 -16.19
CA PHE A 53 -0.39 -8.17 -15.53
C PHE A 53 1.01 -7.58 -15.37
N VAL A 54 1.17 -6.36 -15.85
CA VAL A 54 2.34 -5.52 -15.63
C VAL A 54 1.84 -4.11 -15.30
N PRO A 55 2.24 -3.52 -14.17
CA PRO A 55 1.82 -2.17 -13.83
C PRO A 55 2.40 -1.15 -14.81
N ALA A 56 1.63 -0.10 -15.08
CA ALA A 56 2.12 1.04 -15.84
C ALA A 56 3.14 1.85 -15.03
N ASP A 57 3.96 2.63 -15.73
CA ASP A 57 4.89 3.63 -15.17
C ASP A 57 5.88 3.08 -14.12
N LEU A 58 6.41 1.89 -14.36
CA LEU A 58 7.53 1.35 -13.59
C LEU A 58 8.81 2.14 -13.85
N VAL A 59 9.49 2.57 -12.79
CA VAL A 59 10.78 3.26 -12.84
C VAL A 59 11.86 2.49 -12.08
N LEU A 60 13.10 2.59 -12.53
CA LEU A 60 14.26 2.00 -11.85
C LEU A 60 14.57 2.79 -10.57
N LEU A 61 14.59 2.12 -9.43
CA LEU A 61 14.89 2.75 -8.15
C LEU A 61 16.29 3.37 -8.10
N LYS A 62 17.28 2.73 -8.73
CA LYS A 62 18.67 3.26 -8.76
C LYS A 62 18.79 4.66 -9.37
N ASP A 63 17.88 5.01 -10.28
CA ASP A 63 17.87 6.28 -11.00
C ASP A 63 16.88 7.29 -10.39
N SER A 64 16.06 6.84 -9.43
CA SER A 64 14.92 7.60 -8.93
C SER A 64 14.95 7.86 -7.43
N VAL A 65 15.78 7.16 -6.63
CA VAL A 65 15.88 7.37 -5.19
C VAL A 65 17.20 8.06 -4.81
N ASN A 66 17.19 8.77 -3.69
CA ASN A 66 18.40 9.42 -3.17
C ASN A 66 19.37 8.39 -2.57
N SER A 67 20.42 8.04 -3.33
CA SER A 67 21.43 7.05 -2.94
C SER A 67 22.25 7.41 -1.68
N LYS A 68 22.15 8.67 -1.19
CA LYS A 68 22.76 9.08 0.09
C LYS A 68 21.93 8.66 1.30
N LEU A 69 20.64 8.37 1.12
CA LEU A 69 19.71 8.01 2.16
C LEU A 69 19.40 6.52 2.20
N VAL A 70 19.40 5.88 1.02
CA VAL A 70 18.99 4.48 0.86
C VAL A 70 19.96 3.71 -0.05
N THR A 71 20.23 2.46 0.32
CA THR A 71 20.95 1.49 -0.49
C THR A 71 19.98 0.48 -1.09
N LEU A 72 20.28 -0.03 -2.27
CA LEU A 72 19.47 -1.04 -2.94
C LEU A 72 20.17 -2.40 -2.84
N LYS A 73 19.39 -3.46 -2.58
CA LYS A 73 19.93 -4.84 -2.62
C LYS A 73 20.32 -5.25 -4.03
N TYR A 74 19.56 -4.79 -5.03
CA TYR A 74 19.76 -5.05 -6.46
C TYR A 74 19.56 -3.76 -7.26
N ASN A 75 20.33 -3.57 -8.32
CA ASN A 75 20.27 -2.36 -9.15
C ASN A 75 19.09 -2.33 -10.13
N ASP A 76 18.44 -3.46 -10.34
CA ASP A 76 17.29 -3.65 -11.23
C ASP A 76 15.93 -3.58 -10.51
N LEU A 77 15.92 -3.20 -9.24
CA LEU A 77 14.67 -2.97 -8.51
C LEU A 77 13.86 -1.85 -9.16
N MET A 78 12.58 -2.09 -9.35
CA MET A 78 11.61 -1.16 -9.94
C MET A 78 10.41 -0.99 -9.02
N ALA A 79 9.74 0.16 -9.11
CA ALA A 79 8.42 0.40 -8.50
C ALA A 79 7.64 1.39 -9.38
N VAL A 80 6.35 1.53 -9.13
CA VAL A 80 5.52 2.54 -9.79
C VAL A 80 5.96 3.94 -9.35
N ARG A 81 6.03 4.88 -10.30
CA ARG A 81 6.57 6.24 -10.08
C ARG A 81 5.95 6.93 -8.88
N THR A 82 4.63 6.93 -8.73
CA THR A 82 3.95 7.59 -7.61
C THR A 82 4.40 7.05 -6.25
N ALA A 83 4.59 5.73 -6.12
CA ALA A 83 5.13 5.14 -4.91
C ALA A 83 6.60 5.53 -4.66
N VAL A 84 7.39 5.73 -5.72
CA VAL A 84 8.79 6.16 -5.61
C VAL A 84 8.89 7.64 -5.19
N GLU A 85 8.02 8.49 -5.70
CA GLU A 85 7.92 9.90 -5.31
C GLU A 85 7.57 10.02 -3.83
N ALA A 86 6.52 9.34 -3.38
CA ALA A 86 6.13 9.26 -1.98
C ALA A 86 7.24 8.67 -1.07
N LEU A 87 7.96 7.65 -1.57
CA LEU A 87 9.11 7.07 -0.86
C LEU A 87 10.24 8.09 -0.68
N ASN A 88 10.54 8.90 -1.69
CA ASN A 88 11.57 9.94 -1.58
C ASN A 88 11.18 11.00 -0.54
N GLU A 89 9.94 11.48 -0.55
CA GLU A 89 9.43 12.43 0.46
C GLU A 89 9.55 11.84 1.88
N MET A 90 9.16 10.57 2.05
CA MET A 90 9.29 9.84 3.30
C MET A 90 10.75 9.73 3.78
N LEU A 91 11.68 9.40 2.86
CA LEU A 91 13.09 9.26 3.18
C LEU A 91 13.76 10.60 3.51
N ASP A 92 13.37 11.69 2.85
CA ASP A 92 13.86 13.04 3.13
C ASP A 92 13.38 13.53 4.50
N ALA A 93 12.12 13.28 4.85
CA ALA A 93 11.59 13.58 6.17
C ALA A 93 12.27 12.77 7.27
N ALA A 94 12.45 11.46 7.07
CA ALA A 94 13.22 10.62 7.99
C ALA A 94 14.65 11.13 8.18
N ALA A 95 15.28 11.62 7.10
CA ALA A 95 16.63 12.18 7.17
C ALA A 95 16.67 13.51 7.94
N ALA A 96 15.63 14.34 7.85
CA ALA A 96 15.48 15.56 8.65
C ALA A 96 15.37 15.24 10.14
N ASP A 97 14.70 14.15 10.51
CA ASP A 97 14.61 13.61 11.87
C ASP A 97 15.86 12.83 12.31
N GLY A 98 16.92 12.81 11.50
CA GLY A 98 18.18 12.13 11.79
C GLY A 98 18.14 10.60 11.58
N VAL A 99 17.11 10.08 10.92
CA VAL A 99 16.95 8.65 10.62
C VAL A 99 17.36 8.38 9.16
N LYS A 100 18.53 7.76 8.97
CA LYS A 100 19.20 7.52 7.69
C LYS A 100 19.62 6.05 7.57
N ASN A 101 20.33 5.71 6.50
CA ASN A 101 20.89 4.38 6.24
C ASN A 101 19.81 3.31 6.06
N TRP A 102 18.87 3.60 5.18
CA TRP A 102 17.84 2.68 4.76
C TRP A 102 18.36 1.69 3.70
N LYS A 103 17.66 0.57 3.55
CA LYS A 103 17.96 -0.43 2.53
C LYS A 103 16.66 -0.98 1.94
N ILE A 104 16.53 -0.93 0.61
CA ILE A 104 15.43 -1.58 -0.11
C ILE A 104 15.88 -2.98 -0.53
N ASN A 105 15.12 -3.99 -0.12
CA ASN A 105 15.42 -5.40 -0.38
C ASN A 105 14.62 -5.97 -1.54
N ALA A 106 13.39 -5.51 -1.74
CA ALA A 106 12.49 -5.89 -2.82
C ALA A 106 11.51 -4.75 -3.12
N ALA A 107 11.00 -4.73 -4.35
CA ALA A 107 9.97 -3.83 -4.83
C ALA A 107 9.13 -4.57 -5.88
N TYR A 108 8.88 -4.02 -7.08
CA TYR A 108 8.16 -4.75 -8.13
C TYR A 108 8.76 -6.13 -8.39
N ARG A 109 7.88 -7.08 -8.63
CA ARG A 109 8.25 -8.46 -8.93
C ARG A 109 7.27 -9.02 -9.96
N SER A 110 7.76 -9.46 -11.11
CA SER A 110 6.93 -10.13 -12.12
C SER A 110 6.38 -11.47 -11.57
N ILE A 111 5.32 -11.98 -12.17
CA ILE A 111 4.73 -13.28 -11.81
C ILE A 111 5.80 -14.40 -11.90
N ARG A 112 6.63 -14.37 -12.95
CA ARG A 112 7.73 -15.32 -13.13
C ARG A 112 8.80 -15.21 -12.03
N GLU A 113 9.10 -14.00 -11.58
CA GLU A 113 10.05 -13.79 -10.48
C GLU A 113 9.48 -14.27 -9.15
N GLN A 114 8.19 -14.05 -8.92
CA GLN A 114 7.50 -14.58 -7.75
C GLN A 114 7.55 -16.10 -7.69
N GLN A 115 7.38 -16.79 -8.82
CA GLN A 115 7.55 -18.24 -8.89
C GLN A 115 8.97 -18.66 -8.45
N ARG A 116 10.01 -17.94 -8.92
CA ARG A 116 11.40 -18.22 -8.52
C ARG A 116 11.62 -18.01 -7.01
N VAL A 117 11.01 -16.95 -6.44
CA VAL A 117 11.08 -16.68 -4.99
C VAL A 117 10.44 -17.82 -4.20
N LEU A 118 9.26 -18.29 -4.62
CA LEU A 118 8.56 -19.40 -3.98
C LEU A 118 9.38 -20.71 -4.08
N ASP A 119 9.91 -21.04 -5.26
CA ASP A 119 10.73 -22.25 -5.47
C ASP A 119 12.02 -22.21 -4.63
N ASN A 120 12.65 -21.04 -4.51
CA ASN A 120 13.82 -20.86 -3.65
C ASN A 120 13.47 -21.05 -2.17
N LYS A 121 12.32 -20.55 -1.72
CA LYS A 121 11.84 -20.74 -0.33
C LYS A 121 11.53 -22.20 -0.04
N ILE A 122 10.86 -22.90 -0.97
CA ILE A 122 10.61 -24.34 -0.86
C ILE A 122 11.93 -25.10 -0.75
N SER A 123 12.89 -24.78 -1.63
CA SER A 123 14.20 -25.43 -1.64
C SER A 123 14.99 -25.18 -0.36
N SER A 124 14.89 -23.96 0.20
CA SER A 124 15.48 -23.63 1.52
C SER A 124 14.83 -24.47 2.61
N SER A 125 13.50 -24.52 2.66
CA SER A 125 12.76 -25.31 3.65
C SER A 125 13.13 -26.81 3.61
N LEU A 126 13.40 -27.36 2.42
CA LEU A 126 13.85 -28.75 2.28
C LEU A 126 15.30 -28.95 2.76
N ARG A 127 16.17 -27.95 2.61
CA ARG A 127 17.53 -28.02 3.16
C ARG A 127 17.52 -27.95 4.69
N ASP A 128 16.69 -27.09 5.24
CA ASP A 128 16.58 -26.89 6.69
C ASP A 128 15.87 -28.08 7.37
N HIS A 129 15.01 -28.78 6.61
CA HIS A 129 14.21 -29.91 7.06
C HIS A 129 14.27 -31.08 6.07
N PRO A 130 15.38 -31.88 6.02
CA PRO A 130 15.59 -32.92 5.00
C PRO A 130 14.53 -34.01 4.97
N ASN A 131 13.79 -34.20 6.07
CA ASN A 131 12.73 -35.20 6.18
C ASN A 131 11.35 -34.71 5.72
N TRP A 132 11.23 -33.46 5.26
CA TRP A 132 9.96 -32.93 4.77
C TRP A 132 9.69 -33.36 3.34
N SER A 133 8.42 -33.66 3.02
CA SER A 133 7.98 -33.75 1.64
C SER A 133 7.98 -32.36 0.98
N ARG A 134 8.08 -32.34 -0.37
CA ARG A 134 7.96 -31.07 -1.12
C ARG A 134 6.63 -30.37 -0.85
N SER A 135 5.53 -31.11 -0.67
CA SER A 135 4.22 -30.54 -0.33
C SER A 135 4.26 -29.84 1.02
N ARG A 136 4.87 -30.45 2.05
CA ARG A 136 5.03 -29.82 3.37
C ARG A 136 5.91 -28.58 3.30
N ALA A 137 7.02 -28.64 2.56
CA ALA A 137 7.91 -27.51 2.38
C ALA A 137 7.20 -26.37 1.63
N ARG A 138 6.35 -26.65 0.63
CA ARG A 138 5.53 -25.66 -0.06
C ARG A 138 4.51 -25.02 0.88
N SER A 139 3.76 -25.80 1.66
CA SER A 139 2.82 -25.24 2.63
C SER A 139 3.51 -24.34 3.66
N HIS A 140 4.73 -24.70 4.09
CA HIS A 140 5.53 -23.87 4.97
C HIS A 140 6.01 -22.57 4.27
N ALA A 141 6.42 -22.65 3.00
CA ALA A 141 6.85 -21.49 2.23
C ALA A 141 5.73 -20.47 2.05
N LEU A 142 4.49 -20.92 1.83
CA LEU A 142 3.30 -20.08 1.64
C LEU A 142 2.88 -19.28 2.88
N ASN A 143 3.41 -19.57 4.06
CA ASN A 143 3.20 -18.73 5.24
C ASN A 143 3.94 -17.37 5.18
N THR A 144 4.91 -17.23 4.27
CA THR A 144 5.76 -16.03 4.16
C THR A 144 6.02 -15.59 2.72
N VAL A 145 5.59 -16.36 1.72
CA VAL A 145 5.78 -16.06 0.29
C VAL A 145 4.47 -16.34 -0.43
N ALA A 146 3.89 -15.33 -1.04
CA ALA A 146 2.68 -15.47 -1.84
C ALA A 146 2.88 -16.37 -3.07
N GLU A 147 1.81 -16.99 -3.53
CA GLU A 147 1.77 -17.64 -4.83
C GLU A 147 1.94 -16.63 -5.97
N PRO A 148 2.44 -17.05 -7.14
CA PRO A 148 2.40 -16.22 -8.34
C PRO A 148 0.99 -15.73 -8.64
N GLY A 149 0.86 -14.44 -8.96
CA GLY A 149 -0.43 -13.78 -9.14
C GLY A 149 -1.01 -13.20 -7.85
N CYS A 150 -0.64 -13.71 -6.66
CA CYS A 150 -1.22 -13.34 -5.37
C CYS A 150 -0.33 -12.41 -4.53
N SER A 151 0.72 -11.84 -5.10
CA SER A 151 1.67 -10.98 -4.40
C SER A 151 1.42 -9.50 -4.71
N GLU A 152 1.36 -8.65 -3.69
CA GLU A 152 1.29 -7.20 -3.88
C GLU A 152 2.48 -6.59 -4.62
N HIS A 153 3.61 -7.29 -4.63
CA HIS A 153 4.77 -6.87 -5.42
C HIS A 153 4.48 -6.81 -6.93
N HIS A 154 3.46 -7.53 -7.41
CA HIS A 154 3.03 -7.43 -8.81
C HIS A 154 2.48 -6.06 -9.18
N LEU A 155 1.91 -5.33 -8.22
CA LEU A 155 1.40 -3.98 -8.44
C LEU A 155 2.50 -2.92 -8.57
N GLY A 156 3.76 -3.23 -8.18
CA GLY A 156 4.82 -2.23 -8.09
C GLY A 156 4.62 -1.18 -7.00
N LEU A 157 3.67 -1.39 -6.09
CA LEU A 157 3.30 -0.51 -4.99
C LEU A 157 3.77 -1.01 -3.62
N ALA A 158 4.27 -2.25 -3.54
CA ALA A 158 4.85 -2.84 -2.33
C ALA A 158 6.38 -2.72 -2.35
N ILE A 159 6.94 -2.33 -1.22
CA ILE A 159 8.39 -2.14 -1.03
C ILE A 159 8.81 -2.80 0.28
N GLU A 160 9.85 -3.63 0.23
CA GLU A 160 10.50 -4.16 1.42
C GLU A 160 11.67 -3.25 1.80
N ILE A 161 11.53 -2.54 2.92
CA ILE A 161 12.53 -1.57 3.40
C ILE A 161 13.05 -1.93 4.78
N THR A 162 14.35 -1.84 4.99
CA THR A 162 15.03 -2.17 6.24
C THR A 162 16.13 -1.17 6.57
N ALA A 163 16.91 -1.44 7.62
CA ALA A 163 18.08 -0.66 8.00
C ALA A 163 19.36 -1.31 7.46
N THR A 164 20.24 -0.52 6.84
CA THR A 164 21.56 -0.99 6.37
C THR A 164 22.40 -1.51 7.54
N GLY A 165 22.94 -2.71 7.39
CA GLY A 165 23.84 -3.31 8.39
C GLY A 165 23.16 -3.87 9.66
N ALA A 166 21.83 -3.76 9.78
CA ALA A 166 21.12 -4.34 10.90
C ALA A 166 20.89 -5.85 10.71
N SER A 167 21.10 -6.64 11.76
CA SER A 167 20.80 -8.08 11.76
C SER A 167 19.31 -8.38 11.84
N ALA A 168 18.52 -7.47 12.44
CA ALA A 168 17.07 -7.49 12.48
C ALA A 168 16.54 -6.07 12.28
N PHE A 169 15.40 -5.92 11.62
CA PHE A 169 14.79 -4.62 11.41
C PHE A 169 14.00 -4.16 12.64
N LYS A 170 13.27 -5.07 13.26
CA LYS A 170 12.49 -4.81 14.49
C LYS A 170 13.35 -4.16 15.56
N GLY A 171 12.87 -3.05 16.12
CA GLY A 171 13.55 -2.30 17.18
C GLY A 171 14.62 -1.29 16.72
N THR A 172 14.98 -1.26 15.42
CA THR A 172 15.87 -0.21 14.87
C THR A 172 15.19 1.16 14.92
N LYS A 173 16.00 2.24 14.81
CA LYS A 173 15.45 3.60 14.69
C LYS A 173 14.58 3.74 13.44
N GLN A 174 14.99 3.12 12.34
CA GLN A 174 14.27 3.11 11.09
C GLN A 174 12.91 2.43 11.23
N CYS A 175 12.84 1.25 11.86
CA CYS A 175 11.58 0.55 12.09
C CYS A 175 10.61 1.41 12.93
N LYS A 176 11.09 1.99 14.02
CA LYS A 176 10.26 2.84 14.89
C LYS A 176 9.74 4.07 14.17
N TRP A 177 10.59 4.74 13.40
CA TRP A 177 10.22 5.91 12.61
C TRP A 177 9.23 5.53 11.50
N LEU A 178 9.50 4.47 10.76
CA LEU A 178 8.63 3.97 9.69
C LEU A 178 7.20 3.71 10.20
N HIS A 179 7.07 2.98 11.31
CA HIS A 179 5.77 2.66 11.90
C HIS A 179 5.03 3.88 12.44
N ALA A 180 5.76 4.94 12.83
CA ALA A 180 5.15 6.17 13.30
C ALA A 180 4.69 7.09 12.17
N HIS A 181 5.36 7.09 11.00
CA HIS A 181 5.26 8.15 10.01
C HIS A 181 4.89 7.70 8.59
N CYS A 182 5.03 6.43 8.22
CA CYS A 182 4.80 6.00 6.83
C CYS A 182 3.41 6.38 6.29
N TRP A 183 2.42 6.46 7.15
CA TRP A 183 1.03 6.83 6.83
C TRP A 183 0.90 8.25 6.28
N GLU A 184 1.74 9.17 6.73
CA GLU A 184 1.79 10.57 6.29
C GLU A 184 2.24 10.69 4.81
N TYR A 185 2.87 9.63 4.28
CA TYR A 185 3.38 9.54 2.92
C TYR A 185 2.62 8.52 2.07
N GLY A 186 1.42 8.13 2.51
CA GLY A 186 0.56 7.22 1.77
C GLY A 186 0.96 5.75 1.83
N PHE A 187 1.87 5.36 2.73
CA PHE A 187 2.23 3.97 2.95
C PHE A 187 1.56 3.40 4.19
N ILE A 188 1.20 2.13 4.11
CA ILE A 188 0.76 1.32 5.25
C ILE A 188 1.80 0.26 5.59
N ILE A 189 1.89 -0.13 6.87
CA ILE A 189 2.51 -1.40 7.26
C ILE A 189 1.50 -2.49 6.90
N ARG A 190 1.81 -3.25 5.84
CA ARG A 190 0.82 -4.12 5.20
C ARG A 190 0.40 -5.30 6.06
N TYR A 191 1.35 -5.96 6.69
CA TYR A 191 1.12 -7.16 7.51
C TYR A 191 1.37 -6.83 8.98
N GLN A 192 0.30 -6.41 9.65
CA GLN A 192 0.33 -5.94 11.03
C GLN A 192 0.26 -7.09 12.02
N GLU A 193 0.81 -6.88 13.23
CA GLU A 193 0.70 -7.85 14.33
C GLU A 193 -0.79 -8.05 14.71
N GLY A 194 -1.18 -9.30 14.87
CA GLY A 194 -2.57 -9.67 15.20
C GLY A 194 -3.52 -9.81 13.99
N LYS A 195 -3.10 -9.44 12.78
CA LYS A 195 -3.94 -9.50 11.56
C LYS A 195 -3.69 -10.74 10.67
N GLN A 196 -2.84 -11.67 11.09
CA GLN A 196 -2.47 -12.85 10.28
C GLN A 196 -3.66 -13.70 9.83
N ALA A 197 -4.70 -13.84 10.65
CA ALA A 197 -5.89 -14.61 10.30
C ALA A 197 -6.68 -14.00 9.12
N ILE A 198 -6.55 -12.70 8.91
CA ILE A 198 -7.22 -11.94 7.85
C ILE A 198 -6.31 -11.84 6.63
N THR A 199 -5.09 -11.36 6.81
CA THR A 199 -4.15 -11.12 5.71
C THR A 199 -3.50 -12.38 5.14
N GLY A 200 -3.51 -13.49 5.92
CA GLY A 200 -2.84 -14.74 5.56
C GLY A 200 -1.33 -14.78 5.84
N PHE A 201 -0.72 -13.63 6.25
CA PHE A 201 0.73 -13.51 6.46
C PHE A 201 1.05 -13.17 7.90
N ALA A 202 2.18 -13.66 8.38
CA ALA A 202 2.77 -13.22 9.64
C ALA A 202 3.11 -11.71 9.56
N ALA A 203 3.24 -11.06 10.73
CA ALA A 203 3.60 -9.65 10.77
C ALA A 203 4.97 -9.39 10.11
N GLU A 204 5.03 -8.38 9.27
CA GLU A 204 6.23 -7.95 8.54
C GLU A 204 6.44 -6.45 8.71
N GLU A 205 7.27 -6.05 9.64
CA GLU A 205 7.53 -4.64 9.96
C GLU A 205 8.22 -3.86 8.83
N TRP A 206 8.77 -4.57 7.86
CA TRP A 206 9.54 -4.04 6.73
C TRP A 206 8.73 -3.93 5.43
N HIS A 207 7.55 -4.51 5.35
CA HIS A 207 6.72 -4.54 4.17
C HIS A 207 5.74 -3.38 4.19
N ILE A 208 6.02 -2.37 3.37
CA ILE A 208 5.14 -1.22 3.19
C ILE A 208 4.42 -1.30 1.87
N ARG A 209 3.15 -0.88 1.85
CA ARG A 209 2.31 -0.79 0.68
C ARG A 209 1.84 0.64 0.49
N TYR A 210 2.05 1.19 -0.71
CA TYR A 210 1.49 2.49 -1.09
C TYR A 210 0.01 2.36 -1.43
N VAL A 211 -0.82 3.18 -0.80
CA VAL A 211 -2.28 3.21 -0.96
C VAL A 211 -2.80 4.64 -1.14
N GLY A 212 -1.92 5.64 -1.15
CA GLY A 212 -2.29 7.06 -1.11
C GLY A 212 -2.48 7.59 0.31
N VAL A 213 -2.25 8.89 0.50
CA VAL A 213 -2.20 9.52 1.83
C VAL A 213 -3.55 9.42 2.55
N GLY A 214 -4.65 9.73 1.87
CA GLY A 214 -5.99 9.69 2.47
C GLY A 214 -6.34 8.32 3.02
N HIS A 215 -6.15 7.26 2.21
CA HIS A 215 -6.41 5.87 2.63
C HIS A 215 -5.46 5.41 3.74
N ALA A 216 -4.17 5.76 3.66
CA ALA A 216 -3.20 5.39 4.67
C ALA A 216 -3.55 6.00 6.05
N LEU A 217 -3.91 7.28 6.09
CA LEU A 217 -4.32 7.96 7.32
C LEU A 217 -5.61 7.37 7.89
N ALA A 218 -6.62 7.11 7.05
CA ALA A 218 -7.87 6.49 7.48
C ALA A 218 -7.64 5.08 8.08
N MET A 219 -6.76 4.28 7.47
CA MET A 219 -6.39 2.96 7.99
C MET A 219 -5.60 3.05 9.30
N ARG A 220 -4.69 4.02 9.44
CA ARG A 220 -4.01 4.30 10.71
C ARG A 220 -5.00 4.60 11.82
N ASP A 221 -5.93 5.51 11.58
CA ASP A 221 -6.84 6.03 12.58
C ASP A 221 -7.91 4.99 12.99
N SER A 222 -8.30 4.12 12.06
CA SER A 222 -9.23 3.01 12.33
C SER A 222 -8.55 1.74 12.88
N GLY A 223 -7.24 1.58 12.69
CA GLY A 223 -6.51 0.36 13.04
C GLY A 223 -6.87 -0.86 12.18
N LEU A 224 -7.48 -0.65 11.02
CA LEU A 224 -7.86 -1.70 10.08
C LEU A 224 -6.69 -2.09 9.18
N CYS A 225 -6.58 -3.37 8.81
CA CYS A 225 -5.74 -3.80 7.69
C CYS A 225 -6.46 -3.53 6.36
N LEU A 226 -5.76 -3.72 5.24
CA LEU A 226 -6.30 -3.38 3.91
C LEU A 226 -7.59 -4.14 3.60
N GLU A 227 -7.65 -5.43 3.92
CA GLU A 227 -8.85 -6.25 3.75
C GLU A 227 -10.05 -5.68 4.51
N GLU A 228 -9.90 -5.46 5.82
CA GLU A 228 -10.96 -4.91 6.68
C GLU A 228 -11.38 -3.50 6.23
N TYR A 229 -10.40 -2.69 5.81
CA TYR A 229 -10.65 -1.33 5.35
C TYR A 229 -11.52 -1.33 4.08
N LEU A 230 -11.21 -2.17 3.11
CA LEU A 230 -11.99 -2.28 1.89
C LEU A 230 -13.42 -2.78 2.13
N GLU A 231 -13.63 -3.66 3.11
CA GLU A 231 -14.96 -4.12 3.51
C GLU A 231 -15.84 -2.99 4.09
N THR A 232 -15.27 -1.85 4.49
CA THR A 232 -16.06 -0.69 4.95
C THR A 232 -16.73 0.09 3.82
N PHE A 233 -16.33 -0.14 2.57
CA PHE A 233 -16.94 0.50 1.41
C PHE A 233 -18.05 -0.39 0.85
N PRO A 234 -19.17 0.19 0.39
CA PRO A 234 -20.21 -0.60 -0.27
C PRO A 234 -19.63 -1.22 -1.55
N GLU A 235 -20.04 -2.47 -1.83
CA GLU A 235 -19.81 -3.04 -3.15
C GLU A 235 -20.32 -2.05 -4.21
N PRO A 236 -19.58 -1.80 -5.30
CA PRO A 236 -20.08 -0.98 -6.39
C PRO A 236 -21.42 -1.60 -6.82
N GLU A 237 -22.50 -0.80 -6.79
CA GLU A 237 -23.77 -1.24 -7.33
C GLU A 237 -23.45 -1.72 -8.77
N GLU A 238 -23.72 -2.99 -9.06
CA GLU A 238 -23.66 -3.47 -10.44
C GLU A 238 -24.56 -2.51 -11.23
N GLU A 239 -23.93 -1.61 -11.99
CA GLU A 239 -24.66 -0.71 -12.86
C GLU A 239 -25.48 -1.64 -13.74
N ASN A 240 -26.80 -1.69 -13.48
CA ASN A 240 -27.75 -2.46 -14.25
C ASN A 240 -27.43 -2.11 -15.69
N SER A 241 -26.68 -2.96 -16.35
CA SER A 241 -26.43 -2.82 -17.79
C SER A 241 -27.78 -2.54 -18.41
N PRO A 242 -27.98 -1.39 -19.06
CA PRO A 242 -29.27 -1.08 -19.66
C PRO A 242 -29.62 -2.31 -20.47
N GLY A 243 -30.72 -2.96 -20.08
CA GLY A 243 -31.08 -4.28 -20.56
C GLY A 243 -30.81 -4.31 -22.05
N VAL A 244 -30.11 -5.35 -22.50
CA VAL A 244 -29.90 -5.61 -23.90
C VAL A 244 -31.29 -5.43 -24.50
N MET A 245 -31.53 -4.28 -25.21
CA MET A 245 -32.74 -4.13 -26.00
C MET A 245 -32.73 -5.32 -26.93
N GLU A 246 -33.66 -6.26 -26.73
CA GLU A 246 -33.94 -7.28 -27.71
C GLU A 246 -34.16 -6.52 -29.02
N VAL A 247 -33.16 -6.59 -29.89
CA VAL A 247 -33.32 -6.09 -31.26
C VAL A 247 -34.26 -7.10 -31.87
N GLU A 248 -35.53 -6.71 -31.98
CA GLU A 248 -36.49 -7.49 -32.79
C GLU A 248 -35.84 -7.70 -34.16
N GLU A 249 -35.67 -8.95 -34.51
CA GLU A 249 -35.08 -9.36 -35.81
C GLU A 249 -36.03 -8.90 -36.90
N ILE A 250 -35.72 -7.72 -37.50
CA ILE A 250 -36.49 -7.15 -38.60
C ILE A 250 -36.30 -8.11 -39.79
N THR A 251 -37.33 -8.82 -40.14
CA THR A 251 -37.33 -9.73 -41.29
C THR A 251 -37.41 -8.95 -42.61
N LEU A 252 -36.98 -9.56 -43.72
CA LEU A 252 -37.07 -8.96 -45.05
C LEU A 252 -38.55 -8.69 -45.45
N GLU A 253 -39.52 -9.40 -44.88
CA GLU A 253 -40.95 -9.17 -45.04
C GLU A 253 -41.39 -7.85 -44.40
N ASP A 254 -40.81 -7.48 -43.22
CA ASP A 254 -41.09 -6.23 -42.53
C ASP A 254 -40.55 -5.01 -43.31
N LEU A 255 -39.60 -5.21 -44.20
CA LEU A 255 -39.01 -4.18 -45.06
C LEU A 255 -39.69 -4.08 -46.44
N GLY A 256 -40.71 -4.92 -46.73
CA GLY A 256 -41.45 -4.87 -48.00
C GLY A 256 -40.59 -5.22 -49.22
N ILE A 257 -39.54 -6.05 -49.05
CA ILE A 257 -38.57 -6.42 -50.11
C ILE A 257 -38.83 -7.86 -50.60
N LEU A 258 -40.07 -8.32 -50.57
CA LEU A 258 -40.58 -9.48 -51.33
C LEU A 258 -41.97 -9.21 -51.77
#